data_ca175eba53a8368bdbcc59ee947cd7b4
#
_entry.id   ca175eba53a8368bdbcc59ee947cd7b4
#
_cell.length_a   1.000
_cell.length_b   1.000
_cell.length_c   1.000
_cell.angle_alpha   90.00
_cell.angle_beta   90.00
_cell.angle_gamma   90.00
#
_symmetry.space_group_name_H-M   'P 1'
#
loop_
_entity.id
_entity.type
_entity.pdbx_description
1 polymer ?
#
loop_
_entity_poly.entity_id
_entity_poly.type
_entity_poly.pdbx_seq_one_letter_code
_entity_poly.pdbx_strand_id
1 'polypeptide(L)'
;MCATLSEVNNKFTEEVLMSILSKVSNGKKVQLTDWRFNEGSAKGDNYLSNIYRGKVNGIIDGDPKQQVQANIVVKSMPKNAGTRKTLRCADFFYNEIAFYTQIISKFENFLAEKEQSDLLCIPRYIISSTDSENGFLVLEDVSCLGFHNISRQNCLDWAECSAILKTVSAFHAISFAYKDQKKEEFAQMTESLKETMFSREYWDWYKGFHEKMQVVIKHALATEYPDSKAEKQYNSYKVRDLFDKCTELCKRRDASTSVVVEGDCWAQNFLFRNIGQNQKQALMLDFQLARCASPVTDLSFLIYACTLKSFRDQHFDDLLKFYHSELGNAIKLLGSDPEKLYPWDLFMKEVQEQFVYGVVGSLDAIPLCLMEVSESFTLENIVEGDEAINMSDVVTIPCIETTSGRQRIADVIVHAVEKGYI
;
A
#
# COMPACT_ATOMS: atom_id res chain seq x y z
N MET A 1 16.40 -0.55 -22.30
CA MET A 1 17.50 0.45 -22.48
C MET A 1 17.91 0.93 -21.09
N CYS A 2 19.20 1.35 -20.92
CA CYS A 2 19.59 1.96 -19.64
C CYS A 2 19.06 3.38 -19.63
N ALA A 3 18.39 3.76 -18.54
CA ALA A 3 17.92 5.12 -18.34
C ALA A 3 19.08 6.04 -17.90
N THR A 4 19.13 7.25 -18.41
CA THR A 4 20.01 8.32 -17.93
C THR A 4 19.55 8.85 -16.57
N LEU A 5 20.42 9.52 -15.81
CA LEU A 5 20.02 10.10 -14.52
C LEU A 5 18.87 11.11 -14.66
N SER A 6 18.88 11.91 -15.71
CA SER A 6 17.81 12.87 -15.99
C SER A 6 16.49 12.20 -16.40
N GLU A 7 16.51 10.99 -16.96
CA GLU A 7 15.30 10.19 -17.22
C GLU A 7 14.75 9.63 -15.92
N VAL A 8 15.60 9.23 -14.97
CA VAL A 8 15.18 8.81 -13.64
C VAL A 8 14.52 9.97 -12.90
N ASN A 9 15.22 11.11 -12.81
CA ASN A 9 14.67 12.33 -12.19
C ASN A 9 15.59 13.52 -12.52
N ASN A 10 15.04 14.70 -12.76
CA ASN A 10 15.83 15.90 -13.12
C ASN A 10 16.82 16.33 -12.01
N LYS A 11 16.58 15.94 -10.76
CA LYS A 11 17.49 16.19 -9.61
C LYS A 11 18.39 15.01 -9.28
N PHE A 12 18.34 13.95 -10.06
CA PHE A 12 19.16 12.77 -9.85
C PHE A 12 20.54 12.99 -10.48
N THR A 13 21.52 13.38 -9.67
CA THR A 13 22.88 13.71 -10.11
C THR A 13 23.90 12.72 -9.53
N GLU A 14 25.14 12.79 -9.97
CA GLU A 14 26.23 11.96 -9.40
C GLU A 14 26.45 12.25 -7.90
N GLU A 15 26.23 13.50 -7.44
CA GLU A 15 26.28 13.84 -6.02
C GLU A 15 25.19 13.11 -5.22
N VAL A 16 23.98 12.94 -5.80
CA VAL A 16 22.91 12.14 -5.19
C VAL A 16 23.34 10.68 -5.11
N LEU A 17 23.97 10.12 -6.17
CA LEU A 17 24.48 8.74 -6.15
C LEU A 17 25.60 8.56 -5.10
N MET A 18 26.50 9.50 -4.97
CA MET A 18 27.52 9.49 -3.90
C MET A 18 26.88 9.55 -2.51
N SER A 19 25.83 10.36 -2.34
CA SER A 19 25.06 10.42 -1.09
C SER A 19 24.39 9.08 -0.76
N ILE A 20 23.83 8.39 -1.76
CA ILE A 20 23.28 7.03 -1.61
C ILE A 20 24.36 6.05 -1.15
N LEU A 21 25.51 6.02 -1.83
CA LEU A 21 26.64 5.15 -1.47
C LEU A 21 27.16 5.46 -0.06
N SER A 22 27.26 6.73 0.31
CA SER A 22 27.65 7.14 1.66
C SER A 22 26.68 6.62 2.71
N LYS A 23 25.36 6.75 2.48
CA LYS A 23 24.33 6.22 3.39
C LYS A 23 24.43 4.70 3.58
N VAL A 24 24.57 3.93 2.49
CA VAL A 24 24.68 2.46 2.60
C VAL A 24 26.01 1.99 3.19
N SER A 25 27.05 2.84 3.19
CA SER A 25 28.37 2.60 3.80
C SER A 25 28.53 3.24 5.19
N ASN A 26 27.42 3.52 5.89
CA ASN A 26 27.42 4.09 7.25
C ASN A 26 28.15 5.44 7.34
N GLY A 27 27.92 6.34 6.38
CA GLY A 27 28.46 7.71 6.37
C GLY A 27 29.89 7.84 5.88
N LYS A 28 30.49 6.76 5.34
CA LYS A 28 31.84 6.85 4.77
C LYS A 28 31.83 7.70 3.50
N LYS A 29 32.93 8.40 3.28
CA LYS A 29 33.18 9.15 2.04
C LYS A 29 33.44 8.17 0.91
N VAL A 30 32.80 8.36 -0.25
CA VAL A 30 32.88 7.43 -1.38
C VAL A 30 33.13 8.17 -2.68
N GLN A 31 33.80 7.51 -3.61
CA GLN A 31 33.93 7.93 -5.02
C GLN A 31 33.06 7.05 -5.88
N LEU A 32 32.24 7.66 -6.73
CA LEU A 32 31.40 6.96 -7.69
C LEU A 32 32.28 6.34 -8.77
N THR A 33 32.03 5.08 -9.13
CA THR A 33 32.79 4.41 -10.21
C THR A 33 31.92 4.06 -11.41
N ASP A 34 30.67 3.63 -11.16
CA ASP A 34 29.75 3.21 -12.20
C ASP A 34 28.31 3.19 -11.69
N TRP A 35 27.35 3.34 -12.60
CA TRP A 35 25.93 3.22 -12.30
C TRP A 35 25.12 2.75 -13.51
N ARG A 36 24.00 2.11 -13.23
CA ARG A 36 23.08 1.67 -14.26
C ARG A 36 21.64 1.70 -13.72
N PHE A 37 20.72 2.27 -14.51
CA PHE A 37 19.28 2.28 -14.22
C PHE A 37 18.49 1.65 -15.36
N ASN A 38 17.42 0.95 -15.00
CA ASN A 38 16.41 0.42 -15.92
C ASN A 38 15.03 0.76 -15.37
N GLU A 39 14.02 0.78 -16.23
CA GLU A 39 12.62 0.83 -15.78
C GLU A 39 12.35 -0.34 -14.83
N GLY A 40 11.71 -0.05 -13.70
CA GLY A 40 11.58 -0.99 -12.60
C GLY A 40 10.22 -1.67 -12.49
N SER A 41 9.20 -1.19 -13.22
CA SER A 41 7.84 -1.74 -13.22
C SER A 41 7.37 -2.05 -14.63
N ALA A 42 6.49 -3.06 -14.76
CA ALA A 42 5.75 -3.29 -15.99
C ALA A 42 4.58 -2.28 -16.09
N LYS A 43 4.05 -2.12 -17.33
CA LYS A 43 2.88 -1.29 -17.57
C LYS A 43 1.69 -1.77 -16.72
N GLY A 44 1.08 -0.87 -15.98
CA GLY A 44 -0.07 -1.16 -15.11
C GLY A 44 0.26 -1.64 -13.70
N ASP A 45 1.54 -1.72 -13.32
CA ASP A 45 1.95 -2.09 -11.96
C ASP A 45 2.09 -0.88 -11.03
N ASN A 46 2.04 0.34 -11.58
CA ASN A 46 2.18 1.57 -10.80
C ASN A 46 1.39 2.71 -11.45
N TYR A 47 0.61 3.42 -10.64
CA TYR A 47 -0.35 4.43 -11.11
C TYR A 47 -0.02 5.87 -10.69
N LEU A 48 0.93 6.08 -9.78
CA LEU A 48 1.20 7.41 -9.19
C LEU A 48 2.66 7.86 -9.27
N SER A 49 3.59 6.98 -9.69
CA SER A 49 5.02 7.29 -9.79
C SER A 49 5.72 6.47 -10.87
N ASN A 50 6.83 6.99 -11.39
CA ASN A 50 7.74 6.23 -12.24
C ASN A 50 8.73 5.45 -11.38
N ILE A 51 8.89 4.16 -11.63
CA ILE A 51 9.78 3.28 -10.88
C ILE A 51 11.03 2.94 -11.72
N TYR A 52 12.20 3.13 -11.13
CA TYR A 52 13.47 2.71 -11.72
C TYR A 52 14.22 1.78 -10.77
N ARG A 53 14.83 0.73 -11.30
CA ARG A 53 15.78 -0.12 -10.57
C ARG A 53 17.18 0.30 -10.93
N GLY A 54 18.00 0.55 -9.91
CA GLY A 54 19.38 1.02 -10.09
C GLY A 54 20.39 0.16 -9.36
N LYS A 55 21.56 0.04 -10.00
CA LYS A 55 22.78 -0.45 -9.38
C LYS A 55 23.81 0.66 -9.40
N VAL A 56 24.32 1.03 -8.23
CA VAL A 56 25.32 2.10 -8.08
C VAL A 56 26.55 1.51 -7.42
N ASN A 57 27.72 1.73 -7.99
CA ASN A 57 29.00 1.20 -7.52
C ASN A 57 29.95 2.35 -7.17
N GLY A 58 30.76 2.15 -6.17
CA GLY A 58 31.79 3.09 -5.73
C GLY A 58 32.88 2.43 -4.91
N ILE A 59 33.86 3.23 -4.52
CA ILE A 59 34.95 2.83 -3.64
C ILE A 59 35.01 3.78 -2.44
N ILE A 60 35.43 3.26 -1.30
CA ILE A 60 35.66 4.08 -0.09
C ILE A 60 36.87 5.00 -0.34
N ASP A 61 36.68 6.27 -0.03
CA ASP A 61 37.75 7.27 -0.15
C ASP A 61 38.91 6.90 0.77
N GLY A 62 40.16 6.86 0.21
CA GLY A 62 41.35 6.42 0.94
C GLY A 62 41.57 4.91 1.00
N ASP A 63 40.66 4.06 0.55
CA ASP A 63 40.85 2.60 0.46
C ASP A 63 40.26 2.03 -0.85
N PRO A 64 41.00 2.05 -1.96
CA PRO A 64 40.54 1.59 -3.28
C PRO A 64 40.16 0.10 -3.34
N LYS A 65 40.55 -0.70 -2.34
CA LYS A 65 40.19 -2.12 -2.25
C LYS A 65 38.79 -2.32 -1.68
N GLN A 66 38.24 -1.32 -0.98
CA GLN A 66 36.93 -1.40 -0.36
C GLN A 66 35.85 -0.89 -1.34
N GLN A 67 35.25 -1.85 -2.05
CA GLN A 67 34.13 -1.54 -2.95
C GLN A 67 32.82 -1.42 -2.18
N VAL A 68 31.97 -0.50 -2.60
CA VAL A 68 30.60 -0.30 -2.10
C VAL A 68 29.63 -0.42 -3.26
N GLN A 69 28.56 -1.14 -3.05
CA GLN A 69 27.48 -1.30 -4.03
C GLN A 69 26.13 -1.03 -3.36
N ALA A 70 25.26 -0.29 -4.03
CA ALA A 70 23.88 -0.12 -3.68
C ALA A 70 22.98 -0.65 -4.80
N ASN A 71 22.08 -1.60 -4.48
CA ASN A 71 20.96 -1.97 -5.34
C ASN A 71 19.75 -1.23 -4.81
N ILE A 72 19.12 -0.41 -5.65
CA ILE A 72 18.11 0.55 -5.24
C ILE A 72 16.90 0.55 -6.16
N VAL A 73 15.75 0.90 -5.57
CA VAL A 73 14.55 1.28 -6.30
C VAL A 73 14.34 2.78 -6.10
N VAL A 74 14.12 3.49 -7.19
CA VAL A 74 13.81 4.92 -7.18
C VAL A 74 12.37 5.09 -7.62
N LYS A 75 11.53 5.64 -6.74
CA LYS A 75 10.20 6.17 -7.09
C LYS A 75 10.38 7.65 -7.43
N SER A 76 9.95 8.06 -8.61
CA SER A 76 10.02 9.45 -9.08
C SER A 76 8.64 9.97 -9.43
N MET A 77 8.37 11.23 -9.12
CA MET A 77 7.14 11.89 -9.58
C MET A 77 7.05 11.88 -11.11
N PRO A 78 5.86 11.72 -11.70
CA PRO A 78 5.65 11.88 -13.13
C PRO A 78 6.14 13.25 -13.61
N LYS A 79 6.79 13.30 -14.78
CA LYS A 79 7.35 14.55 -15.33
C LYS A 79 6.28 15.51 -15.83
N ASN A 80 5.18 14.98 -16.36
CA ASN A 80 4.08 15.79 -16.86
C ASN A 80 3.32 16.47 -15.72
N ALA A 81 3.18 17.81 -15.78
CA ALA A 81 2.53 18.58 -14.73
C ALA A 81 1.01 18.34 -14.68
N GLY A 82 0.36 18.18 -15.83
CA GLY A 82 -1.06 17.84 -15.91
C GLY A 82 -1.37 16.50 -15.24
N THR A 83 -0.52 15.47 -15.48
CA THR A 83 -0.62 14.16 -14.81
C THR A 83 -0.48 14.31 -13.30
N ARG A 84 0.56 15.01 -12.81
CA ARG A 84 0.75 15.23 -11.36
C ARG A 84 -0.44 15.91 -10.70
N LYS A 85 -1.00 16.96 -11.34
CA LYS A 85 -2.17 17.70 -10.84
C LYS A 85 -3.44 16.83 -10.87
N THR A 86 -3.69 16.15 -11.99
CA THR A 86 -4.89 15.29 -12.18
C THR A 86 -4.95 14.16 -11.18
N LEU A 87 -3.83 13.47 -10.95
CA LEU A 87 -3.74 12.33 -10.05
C LEU A 87 -3.32 12.72 -8.62
N ARG A 88 -3.11 14.00 -8.33
CA ARG A 88 -2.68 14.50 -7.03
C ARG A 88 -1.40 13.81 -6.52
N CYS A 89 -0.49 13.47 -7.43
CA CYS A 89 0.70 12.68 -7.11
C CYS A 89 1.52 13.25 -5.96
N ALA A 90 1.57 14.58 -5.81
CA ALA A 90 2.32 15.23 -4.74
C ALA A 90 1.80 14.86 -3.33
N ASP A 91 0.47 14.78 -3.14
CA ASP A 91 -0.12 14.44 -1.83
C ASP A 91 0.29 13.04 -1.40
N PHE A 92 0.16 12.07 -2.29
CA PHE A 92 0.52 10.68 -2.05
C PHE A 92 2.02 10.51 -1.84
N PHE A 93 2.82 11.19 -2.66
CA PHE A 93 4.27 11.11 -2.62
C PHE A 93 4.85 11.68 -1.31
N TYR A 94 4.34 12.83 -0.89
CA TYR A 94 4.75 13.44 0.38
C TYR A 94 4.32 12.61 1.59
N ASN A 95 3.15 11.98 1.52
CA ASN A 95 2.69 11.10 2.58
C ASN A 95 3.62 9.89 2.75
N GLU A 96 4.05 9.25 1.64
CA GLU A 96 5.00 8.14 1.68
C GLU A 96 6.38 8.58 2.21
N ILE A 97 6.89 9.75 1.79
CA ILE A 97 8.14 10.30 2.33
C ILE A 97 8.00 10.59 3.84
N ALA A 98 6.88 11.17 4.27
CA ALA A 98 6.62 11.42 5.70
C ALA A 98 6.58 10.11 6.49
N PHE A 99 5.96 9.06 5.95
CA PHE A 99 5.97 7.73 6.57
C PHE A 99 7.40 7.23 6.80
N TYR A 100 8.26 7.21 5.78
CA TYR A 100 9.63 6.72 5.93
C TYR A 100 10.48 7.60 6.84
N THR A 101 10.34 8.93 6.77
CA THR A 101 11.22 9.86 7.51
C THR A 101 10.75 10.16 8.93
N GLN A 102 9.44 10.15 9.20
CA GLN A 102 8.89 10.52 10.51
C GLN A 102 8.40 9.32 11.33
N ILE A 103 7.88 8.27 10.67
CA ILE A 103 7.33 7.11 11.36
C ILE A 103 8.38 6.00 11.48
N ILE A 104 8.92 5.55 10.35
CA ILE A 104 9.80 4.38 10.31
C ILE A 104 11.07 4.58 11.11
N SER A 105 11.70 5.74 11.02
CA SER A 105 12.90 6.04 11.82
C SER A 105 12.69 5.88 13.34
N LYS A 106 11.48 6.18 13.83
CA LYS A 106 11.12 6.01 15.23
C LYS A 106 10.79 4.55 15.57
N PHE A 107 10.12 3.85 14.66
CA PHE A 107 9.83 2.41 14.81
C PHE A 107 11.12 1.59 14.81
N GLU A 108 12.07 1.88 13.90
CA GLU A 108 13.38 1.22 13.86
C GLU A 108 14.14 1.39 15.19
N ASN A 109 14.19 2.59 15.73
CA ASN A 109 14.83 2.86 17.02
C ASN A 109 14.14 2.11 18.17
N PHE A 110 12.81 2.13 18.20
CA PHE A 110 12.02 1.41 19.21
C PHE A 110 12.25 -0.12 19.13
N LEU A 111 12.29 -0.67 17.94
CA LEU A 111 12.56 -2.09 17.72
C LEU A 111 14.00 -2.48 18.09
N ALA A 112 14.96 -1.61 17.82
CA ALA A 112 16.35 -1.80 18.25
C ALA A 112 16.48 -1.80 19.79
N GLU A 113 15.78 -0.90 20.50
CA GLU A 113 15.68 -0.90 21.97
C GLU A 113 15.08 -2.22 22.52
N LYS A 114 14.23 -2.90 21.75
CA LYS A 114 13.58 -4.16 22.12
C LYS A 114 14.27 -5.40 21.60
N GLU A 115 15.34 -5.27 20.81
CA GLU A 115 16.02 -6.38 20.11
C GLU A 115 15.08 -7.16 19.18
N GLN A 116 14.09 -6.47 18.55
CA GLN A 116 13.04 -7.04 17.71
C GLN A 116 13.00 -6.43 16.30
N SER A 117 14.15 -6.06 15.74
CA SER A 117 14.23 -5.40 14.42
C SER A 117 13.62 -6.22 13.28
N ASP A 118 13.60 -7.55 13.40
CA ASP A 118 13.05 -8.45 12.37
C ASP A 118 11.51 -8.40 12.24
N LEU A 119 10.81 -7.75 13.18
CA LEU A 119 9.36 -7.55 13.09
C LEU A 119 8.96 -6.56 11.98
N LEU A 120 9.86 -5.67 11.57
CA LEU A 120 9.59 -4.67 10.54
C LEU A 120 10.05 -5.18 9.16
N CYS A 121 9.11 -5.67 8.37
CA CYS A 121 9.36 -6.21 7.02
C CYS A 121 8.97 -5.21 5.94
N ILE A 122 9.83 -4.21 5.70
CA ILE A 122 9.70 -3.19 4.64
C ILE A 122 11.08 -2.97 3.99
N PRO A 123 11.17 -2.39 2.77
CA PRO A 123 12.45 -1.98 2.21
C PRO A 123 13.09 -0.88 3.05
N ARG A 124 14.41 -0.95 3.21
CA ARG A 124 15.15 0.11 3.90
C ARG A 124 15.07 1.43 3.13
N TYR A 125 14.72 2.49 3.83
CA TYR A 125 14.81 3.87 3.33
C TYR A 125 16.26 4.32 3.21
N ILE A 126 16.60 5.00 2.10
CA ILE A 126 17.93 5.52 1.85
C ILE A 126 17.93 7.05 1.85
N ILE A 127 17.28 7.66 0.88
CA ILE A 127 17.14 9.13 0.78
C ILE A 127 15.85 9.49 0.06
N SER A 128 15.41 10.73 0.19
CA SER A 128 14.30 11.30 -0.56
C SER A 128 14.45 12.78 -0.81
N SER A 129 13.67 13.31 -1.74
CA SER A 129 13.52 14.75 -1.97
C SER A 129 12.04 15.09 -2.04
N THR A 130 11.62 16.12 -1.32
CA THR A 130 10.25 16.64 -1.27
C THR A 130 10.01 17.81 -2.25
N ASP A 131 10.78 17.86 -3.34
CA ASP A 131 10.57 18.85 -4.38
C ASP A 131 9.21 18.65 -5.06
N SER A 132 8.45 19.74 -5.24
CA SER A 132 7.07 19.68 -5.75
C SER A 132 6.94 19.22 -7.21
N GLU A 133 8.04 19.29 -7.98
CA GLU A 133 8.06 18.91 -9.39
C GLU A 133 8.94 17.69 -9.63
N ASN A 134 10.00 17.56 -8.85
CA ASN A 134 11.06 16.58 -9.03
C ASN A 134 11.29 15.77 -7.74
N GLY A 135 10.21 15.49 -6.99
CA GLY A 135 10.30 14.63 -5.81
C GLY A 135 10.73 13.21 -6.17
N PHE A 136 11.53 12.60 -5.32
CA PHE A 136 11.93 11.20 -5.45
C PHE A 136 12.09 10.53 -4.07
N LEU A 137 11.91 9.23 -4.06
CA LEU A 137 12.14 8.35 -2.91
C LEU A 137 13.06 7.21 -3.35
N VAL A 138 14.13 6.96 -2.61
CA VAL A 138 15.09 5.88 -2.86
C VAL A 138 15.00 4.86 -1.73
N LEU A 139 14.69 3.62 -2.11
CA LEU A 139 14.59 2.46 -1.24
C LEU A 139 15.60 1.38 -1.65
N GLU A 140 15.88 0.46 -0.75
CA GLU A 140 16.63 -0.76 -1.07
C GLU A 140 15.89 -1.63 -2.09
N ASP A 141 16.61 -2.18 -3.07
CA ASP A 141 16.06 -3.20 -3.98
C ASP A 141 16.14 -4.58 -3.32
N VAL A 142 15.03 -5.02 -2.75
CA VAL A 142 14.90 -6.31 -2.05
C VAL A 142 14.77 -7.50 -3.01
N SER A 143 14.68 -7.29 -4.32
CA SER A 143 14.67 -8.38 -5.30
C SER A 143 15.97 -9.21 -5.24
N CYS A 144 17.09 -8.57 -4.87
CA CYS A 144 18.37 -9.23 -4.62
C CYS A 144 18.32 -10.21 -3.43
N LEU A 145 17.33 -10.09 -2.54
CA LEU A 145 17.09 -10.97 -1.41
C LEU A 145 16.09 -12.10 -1.73
N GLY A 146 15.71 -12.23 -3.00
CA GLY A 146 14.77 -13.24 -3.49
C GLY A 146 13.29 -12.88 -3.35
N PHE A 147 12.98 -11.63 -3.02
CA PHE A 147 11.61 -11.15 -3.02
C PHE A 147 11.10 -10.84 -4.44
N HIS A 148 9.87 -11.21 -4.74
CA HIS A 148 9.24 -11.05 -6.06
C HIS A 148 7.74 -10.77 -5.92
N ASN A 149 7.15 -10.15 -6.92
CA ASN A 149 5.71 -9.91 -7.00
C ASN A 149 4.97 -11.19 -7.37
N ILE A 150 3.69 -11.26 -7.02
CA ILE A 150 2.74 -12.20 -7.60
C ILE A 150 1.93 -11.51 -8.71
N SER A 151 1.33 -12.32 -9.60
CA SER A 151 0.46 -11.77 -10.64
C SER A 151 -0.75 -11.06 -10.03
N ARG A 152 -1.05 -9.84 -10.48
CA ARG A 152 -2.22 -9.06 -10.05
C ARG A 152 -3.57 -9.73 -10.31
N GLN A 153 -3.63 -10.63 -11.30
CA GLN A 153 -4.85 -11.37 -11.63
C GLN A 153 -5.13 -12.53 -10.68
N ASN A 154 -4.10 -13.02 -9.97
CA ASN A 154 -4.24 -14.13 -9.05
C ASN A 154 -4.89 -13.71 -7.73
N CYS A 155 -5.72 -14.58 -7.19
CA CYS A 155 -6.16 -14.48 -5.81
C CYS A 155 -5.20 -15.27 -4.90
N LEU A 156 -5.07 -14.81 -3.67
CA LEU A 156 -4.16 -15.40 -2.68
C LEU A 156 -4.67 -16.76 -2.19
N ASP A 157 -3.73 -17.67 -1.98
CA ASP A 157 -3.93 -18.91 -1.22
C ASP A 157 -3.70 -18.68 0.29
N TRP A 158 -3.86 -19.75 1.09
CA TRP A 158 -3.65 -19.69 2.53
C TRP A 158 -2.20 -19.32 2.92
N ALA A 159 -1.20 -19.84 2.19
CA ALA A 159 0.20 -19.57 2.49
C ALA A 159 0.56 -18.12 2.22
N GLU A 160 0.00 -17.53 1.17
CA GLU A 160 0.17 -16.12 0.81
C GLU A 160 -0.59 -15.20 1.78
N CYS A 161 -1.86 -15.50 2.06
CA CYS A 161 -2.66 -14.76 3.04
C CYS A 161 -1.98 -14.76 4.41
N SER A 162 -1.56 -15.91 4.91
CA SER A 162 -0.91 -16.02 6.22
C SER A 162 0.43 -15.27 6.28
N ALA A 163 1.21 -15.27 5.19
CA ALA A 163 2.45 -14.50 5.12
C ALA A 163 2.18 -12.98 5.22
N ILE A 164 1.19 -12.47 4.46
CA ILE A 164 0.80 -11.04 4.56
C ILE A 164 0.25 -10.74 5.94
N LEU A 165 -0.69 -11.54 6.46
CA LEU A 165 -1.31 -11.29 7.76
C LEU A 165 -0.27 -11.26 8.89
N LYS A 166 0.75 -12.11 8.84
CA LYS A 166 1.86 -12.08 9.79
C LYS A 166 2.66 -10.78 9.72
N THR A 167 2.95 -10.30 8.52
CA THR A 167 3.68 -9.04 8.31
C THR A 167 2.86 -7.84 8.75
N VAL A 168 1.58 -7.77 8.36
CA VAL A 168 0.67 -6.68 8.71
C VAL A 168 0.38 -6.65 10.21
N SER A 169 0.16 -7.82 10.83
CA SER A 169 -0.05 -7.90 12.28
C SER A 169 1.17 -7.44 13.09
N ALA A 170 2.39 -7.79 12.65
CA ALA A 170 3.62 -7.31 13.26
C ALA A 170 3.77 -5.78 13.13
N PHE A 171 3.47 -5.22 11.95
CA PHE A 171 3.49 -3.78 11.73
C PHE A 171 2.48 -3.04 12.62
N HIS A 172 1.25 -3.52 12.71
CA HIS A 172 0.24 -2.95 13.60
C HIS A 172 0.62 -3.09 15.07
N ALA A 173 1.24 -4.23 15.47
CA ALA A 173 1.72 -4.44 16.84
C ALA A 173 2.81 -3.45 17.25
N ILE A 174 3.74 -3.13 16.34
CA ILE A 174 4.75 -2.08 16.56
C ILE A 174 4.06 -0.76 16.88
N SER A 175 3.05 -0.39 16.11
CA SER A 175 2.30 0.84 16.29
C SER A 175 1.51 0.85 17.60
N PHE A 176 0.85 -0.26 17.99
CA PHE A 176 0.18 -0.39 19.27
C PHE A 176 1.13 -0.26 20.46
N ALA A 177 2.24 -1.02 20.43
CA ALA A 177 3.21 -0.99 21.53
C ALA A 177 3.91 0.36 21.64
N TYR A 178 4.24 1.00 20.51
CA TYR A 178 4.80 2.34 20.51
C TYR A 178 3.84 3.36 21.09
N LYS A 179 2.57 3.33 20.68
CA LYS A 179 1.51 4.20 21.21
C LYS A 179 1.29 4.02 22.71
N ASP A 180 1.31 2.78 23.21
CA ASP A 180 1.15 2.46 24.64
C ASP A 180 2.33 3.00 25.46
N GLN A 181 3.56 2.85 24.98
CA GLN A 181 4.79 3.17 25.72
C GLN A 181 5.28 4.61 25.51
N LYS A 182 4.97 5.24 24.37
CA LYS A 182 5.47 6.57 23.95
C LYS A 182 4.32 7.42 23.39
N LYS A 183 3.24 7.60 24.15
CA LYS A 183 1.96 8.16 23.71
C LYS A 183 2.07 9.54 23.06
N GLU A 184 2.80 10.47 23.69
CA GLU A 184 2.97 11.84 23.21
C GLU A 184 3.77 11.88 21.90
N GLU A 185 4.84 11.08 21.81
CA GLU A 185 5.64 10.96 20.59
C GLU A 185 4.82 10.32 19.45
N PHE A 186 3.98 9.32 19.77
CA PHE A 186 3.07 8.71 18.79
C PHE A 186 2.09 9.75 18.22
N ALA A 187 1.45 10.53 19.08
CA ALA A 187 0.54 11.58 18.63
C ALA A 187 1.24 12.59 17.72
N GLN A 188 2.43 13.07 18.12
CA GLN A 188 3.20 14.02 17.35
C GLN A 188 3.66 13.45 15.99
N MET A 189 4.21 12.23 15.94
CA MET A 189 4.71 11.68 14.68
C MET A 189 3.59 11.41 13.68
N THR A 190 2.42 10.95 14.15
CA THR A 190 1.28 10.66 13.27
C THR A 190 0.63 11.91 12.69
N GLU A 191 0.88 13.12 13.22
CA GLU A 191 0.45 14.39 12.61
C GLU A 191 1.05 14.61 11.22
N SER A 192 2.19 14.02 10.93
CA SER A 192 2.83 14.08 9.61
C SER A 192 2.09 13.31 8.53
N LEU A 193 1.30 12.30 8.91
CA LEU A 193 0.47 11.51 7.99
C LEU A 193 -0.85 12.23 7.71
N LYS A 194 -1.18 12.34 6.44
CA LYS A 194 -2.41 12.99 5.98
C LYS A 194 -3.37 11.97 5.37
N GLU A 195 -4.67 12.22 5.55
CA GLU A 195 -5.67 11.50 4.76
C GLU A 195 -5.62 12.01 3.32
N THR A 196 -5.24 11.16 2.39
CA THR A 196 -5.01 11.55 0.99
C THR A 196 -6.15 11.12 0.05
N MET A 197 -7.09 10.30 0.50
CA MET A 197 -8.15 9.73 -0.34
C MET A 197 -9.56 9.98 0.22
N PHE A 198 -9.85 9.52 1.43
CA PHE A 198 -11.19 9.56 2.02
C PHE A 198 -11.43 10.81 2.87
N SER A 199 -11.21 12.00 2.27
CA SER A 199 -11.61 13.29 2.85
C SER A 199 -12.70 13.94 2.01
N ARG A 200 -13.62 14.66 2.67
CA ARG A 200 -14.72 15.36 1.98
C ARG A 200 -14.22 16.37 0.96
N GLU A 201 -13.04 16.94 1.15
CA GLU A 201 -12.40 17.86 0.20
C GLU A 201 -12.00 17.19 -1.13
N TYR A 202 -11.80 15.86 -1.13
CA TYR A 202 -11.41 15.10 -2.31
C TYR A 202 -12.59 14.46 -3.05
N TRP A 203 -13.83 14.71 -2.58
CA TRP A 203 -15.01 14.12 -3.19
C TRP A 203 -15.15 14.44 -4.67
N ASP A 204 -14.97 15.70 -5.06
CA ASP A 204 -15.11 16.11 -6.46
C ASP A 204 -14.04 15.48 -7.36
N TRP A 205 -12.85 15.22 -6.81
CA TRP A 205 -11.79 14.50 -7.49
C TRP A 205 -12.10 13.01 -7.65
N TYR A 206 -12.61 12.37 -6.61
CA TYR A 206 -12.85 10.92 -6.54
C TYR A 206 -14.16 10.49 -7.21
N LYS A 207 -15.19 11.35 -7.17
CA LYS A 207 -16.56 11.04 -7.56
C LYS A 207 -16.68 10.41 -8.95
N GLY A 208 -16.12 11.02 -9.97
CA GLY A 208 -16.28 10.55 -11.35
C GLY A 208 -15.66 9.17 -11.59
N PHE A 209 -14.53 8.88 -10.97
CA PHE A 209 -13.91 7.56 -11.00
C PHE A 209 -14.81 6.52 -10.34
N HIS A 210 -15.28 6.80 -9.14
CA HIS A 210 -16.12 5.90 -8.37
C HIS A 210 -17.50 5.64 -9.03
N GLU A 211 -18.07 6.66 -9.70
CA GLU A 211 -19.29 6.48 -10.50
C GLU A 211 -19.10 5.46 -11.64
N LYS A 212 -17.94 5.49 -12.33
CA LYS A 212 -17.60 4.49 -13.35
C LYS A 212 -17.48 3.09 -12.75
N MET A 213 -16.79 2.96 -11.61
CA MET A 213 -16.69 1.68 -10.90
C MET A 213 -18.07 1.13 -10.52
N GLN A 214 -18.98 1.98 -10.04
CA GLN A 214 -20.35 1.55 -9.72
C GLN A 214 -21.10 0.97 -10.91
N VAL A 215 -20.91 1.49 -12.12
CA VAL A 215 -21.54 0.94 -13.32
C VAL A 215 -21.08 -0.49 -13.55
N VAL A 216 -19.78 -0.75 -13.46
CA VAL A 216 -19.18 -2.09 -13.63
C VAL A 216 -19.70 -3.06 -12.57
N ILE A 217 -19.77 -2.63 -11.31
CA ILE A 217 -20.22 -3.45 -10.19
C ILE A 217 -21.70 -3.80 -10.32
N LYS A 218 -22.55 -2.82 -10.62
CA LYS A 218 -24.00 -3.03 -10.80
C LYS A 218 -24.26 -3.98 -11.97
N HIS A 219 -23.51 -3.86 -13.06
CA HIS A 219 -23.59 -4.79 -14.18
C HIS A 219 -23.21 -6.22 -13.75
N ALA A 220 -22.12 -6.38 -13.01
CA ALA A 220 -21.69 -7.70 -12.51
C ALA A 220 -22.74 -8.33 -11.58
N LEU A 221 -23.30 -7.56 -10.63
CA LEU A 221 -24.36 -8.02 -9.72
C LEU A 221 -25.64 -8.43 -10.48
N ALA A 222 -26.12 -7.60 -11.39
CA ALA A 222 -27.32 -7.89 -12.18
C ALA A 222 -27.14 -9.12 -13.09
N THR A 223 -25.92 -9.38 -13.54
CA THR A 223 -25.61 -10.54 -14.40
C THR A 223 -25.47 -11.83 -13.62
N GLU A 224 -24.69 -11.82 -12.52
CA GLU A 224 -24.30 -13.03 -11.80
C GLU A 224 -25.26 -13.36 -10.63
N TYR A 225 -25.93 -12.37 -10.05
CA TYR A 225 -26.83 -12.49 -8.90
C TYR A 225 -28.13 -11.69 -9.08
N PRO A 226 -28.88 -11.89 -10.19
CA PRO A 226 -30.09 -11.13 -10.48
C PRO A 226 -31.15 -11.32 -9.38
N ASP A 227 -31.84 -10.23 -9.04
CA ASP A 227 -32.90 -10.18 -8.01
C ASP A 227 -32.48 -10.60 -6.59
N SER A 228 -31.18 -10.80 -6.35
CA SER A 228 -30.65 -11.18 -5.05
C SER A 228 -30.80 -10.08 -4.00
N LYS A 229 -30.69 -10.48 -2.72
CA LYS A 229 -30.62 -9.52 -1.61
C LYS A 229 -29.41 -8.58 -1.77
N ALA A 230 -28.29 -9.13 -2.24
CA ALA A 230 -27.04 -8.38 -2.42
C ALA A 230 -27.19 -7.28 -3.49
N GLU A 231 -27.78 -7.61 -4.63
CA GLU A 231 -28.06 -6.64 -5.69
C GLU A 231 -28.99 -5.52 -5.20
N LYS A 232 -30.10 -5.87 -4.55
CA LYS A 232 -31.08 -4.90 -4.02
C LYS A 232 -30.44 -3.99 -2.96
N GLN A 233 -29.67 -4.55 -2.05
CA GLN A 233 -28.98 -3.82 -1.00
C GLN A 233 -27.95 -2.84 -1.60
N TYR A 234 -27.09 -3.31 -2.50
CA TYR A 234 -26.08 -2.47 -3.14
C TYR A 234 -26.70 -1.35 -3.98
N ASN A 235 -27.76 -1.64 -4.72
CA ASN A 235 -28.48 -0.66 -5.52
C ASN A 235 -29.19 0.42 -4.69
N SER A 236 -29.41 0.21 -3.39
CA SER A 236 -29.96 1.21 -2.48
C SER A 236 -28.93 2.29 -2.09
N TYR A 237 -27.63 2.00 -2.21
CA TYR A 237 -26.58 2.97 -1.94
C TYR A 237 -26.37 3.95 -3.09
N LYS A 238 -26.26 5.23 -2.74
CA LYS A 238 -25.71 6.25 -3.65
C LYS A 238 -24.18 6.18 -3.60
N VAL A 239 -23.53 6.64 -4.65
CA VAL A 239 -22.06 6.71 -4.75
C VAL A 239 -21.44 7.31 -3.49
N ARG A 240 -21.99 8.42 -3.03
CA ARG A 240 -21.47 9.18 -1.89
C ARG A 240 -21.63 8.46 -0.54
N ASP A 241 -22.67 7.63 -0.40
CA ASP A 241 -22.97 6.97 0.90
C ASP A 241 -21.81 6.10 1.39
N LEU A 242 -21.19 5.35 0.47
CA LEU A 242 -20.04 4.48 0.77
C LEU A 242 -18.76 5.30 1.00
N PHE A 243 -18.54 6.35 0.20
CA PHE A 243 -17.43 7.27 0.40
C PHE A 243 -17.51 7.97 1.78
N ASP A 244 -18.70 8.49 2.14
CA ASP A 244 -18.88 9.15 3.44
C ASP A 244 -18.65 8.17 4.60
N LYS A 245 -19.03 6.88 4.47
CA LYS A 245 -18.69 5.87 5.47
C LYS A 245 -17.18 5.72 5.64
N CYS A 246 -16.42 5.56 4.56
CA CYS A 246 -14.96 5.49 4.62
C CYS A 246 -14.35 6.77 5.21
N THR A 247 -14.88 7.95 4.84
CA THR A 247 -14.45 9.25 5.40
C THR A 247 -14.61 9.28 6.92
N GLU A 248 -15.74 8.81 7.45
CA GLU A 248 -15.96 8.77 8.92
C GLU A 248 -15.04 7.76 9.62
N LEU A 249 -14.70 6.64 8.99
CA LEU A 249 -13.72 5.69 9.52
C LEU A 249 -12.31 6.29 9.57
N CYS A 250 -11.87 6.94 8.50
CA CYS A 250 -10.55 7.58 8.41
C CYS A 250 -10.38 8.76 9.37
N LYS A 251 -11.46 9.41 9.83
CA LYS A 251 -11.42 10.46 10.84
C LYS A 251 -11.15 9.96 12.26
N ARG A 252 -11.24 8.65 12.52
CA ARG A 252 -11.09 8.05 13.86
C ARG A 252 -9.63 7.97 14.34
N ARG A 253 -8.79 8.83 13.86
CA ARG A 253 -7.35 8.91 14.12
C ARG A 253 -6.98 8.82 15.62
N ASP A 254 -7.74 9.49 16.48
CA ASP A 254 -7.45 9.58 17.91
C ASP A 254 -8.10 8.46 18.76
N ALA A 255 -8.77 7.50 18.11
CA ALA A 255 -9.35 6.36 18.83
C ALA A 255 -8.23 5.53 19.49
N SER A 256 -8.53 4.90 20.62
CA SER A 256 -7.57 4.06 21.36
C SER A 256 -7.01 2.93 20.49
N THR A 257 -7.84 2.38 19.59
CA THR A 257 -7.52 1.29 18.67
C THR A 257 -6.88 1.75 17.36
N SER A 258 -6.82 3.06 17.07
CA SER A 258 -6.19 3.57 15.85
C SER A 258 -4.68 3.50 15.96
N VAL A 259 -4.06 2.92 14.94
CA VAL A 259 -2.62 2.69 14.76
C VAL A 259 -2.19 3.19 13.39
N VAL A 260 -0.91 3.23 13.11
CA VAL A 260 -0.44 3.46 11.76
C VAL A 260 -0.76 2.22 10.93
N VAL A 261 -1.52 2.41 9.86
CA VAL A 261 -1.91 1.38 8.88
C VAL A 261 -1.25 1.69 7.54
N GLU A 262 -1.10 0.67 6.69
CA GLU A 262 -0.54 0.83 5.34
C GLU A 262 -1.52 1.62 4.45
N GLY A 263 -2.81 1.34 4.57
CA GLY A 263 -3.90 2.12 3.98
C GLY A 263 -4.30 1.73 2.57
N ASP A 264 -3.45 0.96 1.86
CA ASP A 264 -3.66 0.38 0.53
C ASP A 264 -3.32 -1.12 0.53
N CYS A 265 -3.75 -1.83 1.55
CA CYS A 265 -3.32 -3.16 1.91
C CYS A 265 -3.90 -4.23 0.97
N TRP A 266 -3.29 -4.41 -0.19
CA TRP A 266 -3.63 -5.42 -1.17
C TRP A 266 -2.39 -6.11 -1.73
N ALA A 267 -2.57 -7.24 -2.43
CA ALA A 267 -1.47 -8.13 -2.80
C ALA A 267 -0.35 -7.49 -3.63
N GLN A 268 -0.65 -6.43 -4.40
CA GLN A 268 0.35 -5.75 -5.22
C GLN A 268 1.36 -4.92 -4.41
N ASN A 269 0.98 -4.55 -3.18
CA ASN A 269 1.85 -3.85 -2.24
C ASN A 269 2.65 -4.81 -1.34
N PHE A 270 2.74 -6.09 -1.74
CA PHE A 270 3.57 -7.09 -1.06
C PHE A 270 4.49 -7.82 -2.02
N LEU A 271 5.72 -8.03 -1.59
CA LEU A 271 6.67 -8.93 -2.23
C LEU A 271 6.79 -10.20 -1.40
N PHE A 272 7.00 -11.33 -2.06
CA PHE A 272 7.08 -12.64 -1.44
C PHE A 272 8.42 -13.30 -1.69
N ARG A 273 8.92 -14.07 -0.71
CA ARG A 273 9.98 -15.05 -0.92
C ARG A 273 9.65 -16.36 -0.20
N ASN A 274 10.11 -17.46 -0.78
CA ASN A 274 9.99 -18.77 -0.15
C ASN A 274 11.06 -18.94 0.94
N ILE A 275 10.65 -19.31 2.14
CA ILE A 275 11.54 -19.56 3.29
C ILE A 275 11.56 -21.03 3.75
N GLY A 276 10.77 -21.88 3.10
CA GLY A 276 10.64 -23.31 3.38
C GLY A 276 9.62 -23.97 2.48
N GLN A 277 9.36 -25.25 2.71
CA GLN A 277 8.33 -25.97 1.98
C GLN A 277 6.95 -25.42 2.39
N ASN A 278 6.21 -24.84 1.45
CA ASN A 278 4.91 -24.18 1.66
C ASN A 278 4.92 -23.02 2.68
N GLN A 279 6.09 -22.41 2.92
CA GLN A 279 6.21 -21.25 3.78
C GLN A 279 6.72 -20.05 2.98
N LYS A 280 5.99 -18.95 3.06
CA LYS A 280 6.34 -17.68 2.42
C LYS A 280 6.59 -16.61 3.48
N GLN A 281 7.47 -15.70 3.17
CA GLN A 281 7.62 -14.42 3.87
C GLN A 281 7.10 -13.32 2.95
N ALA A 282 6.33 -12.40 3.50
CA ALA A 282 5.88 -11.19 2.81
C ALA A 282 6.65 -9.96 3.30
N LEU A 283 6.79 -8.97 2.44
CA LEU A 283 7.41 -7.68 2.71
C LEU A 283 6.49 -6.60 2.15
N MET A 284 6.17 -5.57 2.97
CA MET A 284 5.23 -4.50 2.62
C MET A 284 5.93 -3.39 1.82
N LEU A 285 5.19 -2.82 0.88
CA LEU A 285 5.60 -1.70 0.03
C LEU A 285 4.52 -0.60 0.05
N ASP A 286 4.86 0.55 -0.52
CA ASP A 286 3.92 1.57 -1.01
C ASP A 286 3.01 2.20 0.06
N PHE A 287 3.61 2.95 0.97
CA PHE A 287 2.93 3.62 2.09
C PHE A 287 2.32 4.99 1.73
N GLN A 288 1.99 5.21 0.47
CA GLN A 288 1.40 6.46 -0.02
C GLN A 288 0.03 6.79 0.60
N LEU A 289 -0.71 5.76 1.03
CA LEU A 289 -2.00 5.88 1.72
C LEU A 289 -1.90 5.65 3.24
N ALA A 290 -0.68 5.56 3.79
CA ALA A 290 -0.48 5.36 5.22
C ALA A 290 -1.19 6.44 6.04
N ARG A 291 -1.89 6.01 7.08
CA ARG A 291 -2.69 6.87 7.96
C ARG A 291 -2.78 6.29 9.37
N CYS A 292 -3.35 7.04 10.29
CA CYS A 292 -3.70 6.52 11.61
C CYS A 292 -5.20 6.16 11.63
N ALA A 293 -5.49 4.85 11.66
CA ALA A 293 -6.85 4.30 11.62
C ALA A 293 -6.92 2.95 12.33
N SER A 294 -8.11 2.34 12.40
CA SER A 294 -8.25 0.96 12.88
C SER A 294 -7.50 -0.01 11.97
N PRO A 295 -6.77 -1.00 12.54
CA PRO A 295 -6.11 -2.05 11.75
C PRO A 295 -7.08 -2.88 10.91
N VAL A 296 -8.37 -2.87 11.23
CA VAL A 296 -9.42 -3.54 10.44
C VAL A 296 -9.53 -2.96 9.03
N THR A 297 -9.13 -1.71 8.80
CA THR A 297 -9.14 -1.12 7.46
C THR A 297 -8.20 -1.88 6.50
N ASP A 298 -6.96 -2.14 6.91
CA ASP A 298 -6.01 -2.94 6.11
C ASP A 298 -6.49 -4.38 5.95
N LEU A 299 -6.92 -4.99 7.07
CA LEU A 299 -7.38 -6.38 7.06
C LEU A 299 -8.58 -6.60 6.14
N SER A 300 -9.56 -5.71 6.18
CA SER A 300 -10.77 -5.80 5.35
C SER A 300 -10.47 -5.64 3.87
N PHE A 301 -9.58 -4.71 3.54
CA PHE A 301 -9.18 -4.49 2.16
C PHE A 301 -8.39 -5.67 1.60
N LEU A 302 -7.41 -6.19 2.33
CA LEU A 302 -6.66 -7.40 1.95
C LEU A 302 -7.61 -8.56 1.66
N ILE A 303 -8.51 -8.87 2.59
CA ILE A 303 -9.39 -10.04 2.47
C ILE A 303 -10.33 -9.89 1.27
N TYR A 304 -10.95 -8.73 1.08
CA TYR A 304 -11.89 -8.56 -0.03
C TYR A 304 -11.23 -8.40 -1.39
N ALA A 305 -10.15 -7.64 -1.49
CA ALA A 305 -9.49 -7.42 -2.78
C ALA A 305 -8.75 -8.66 -3.30
N CYS A 306 -8.22 -9.49 -2.38
CA CYS A 306 -7.23 -10.49 -2.74
C CYS A 306 -7.70 -11.93 -2.63
N THR A 307 -8.93 -12.22 -2.15
CA THR A 307 -9.43 -13.59 -1.99
C THR A 307 -10.73 -13.84 -2.73
N LEU A 308 -10.95 -15.07 -3.18
CA LEU A 308 -12.22 -15.51 -3.75
C LEU A 308 -13.27 -15.72 -2.64
N LYS A 309 -14.56 -15.60 -2.98
CA LYS A 309 -15.65 -15.89 -2.03
C LYS A 309 -15.57 -17.31 -1.48
N SER A 310 -15.31 -18.31 -2.33
CA SER A 310 -15.16 -19.69 -1.90
C SER A 310 -14.06 -19.89 -0.84
N PHE A 311 -12.97 -19.13 -0.93
CA PHE A 311 -11.92 -19.13 0.07
C PHE A 311 -12.38 -18.42 1.37
N ARG A 312 -13.07 -17.27 1.26
CA ARG A 312 -13.66 -16.59 2.42
C ARG A 312 -14.69 -17.43 3.15
N ASP A 313 -15.58 -18.11 2.41
CA ASP A 313 -16.61 -18.98 3.00
C ASP A 313 -16.01 -20.11 3.87
N GLN A 314 -14.80 -20.57 3.54
CA GLN A 314 -14.10 -21.63 4.27
C GLN A 314 -13.19 -21.11 5.38
N HIS A 315 -12.52 -19.96 5.19
CA HIS A 315 -11.38 -19.53 6.00
C HIS A 315 -11.53 -18.15 6.64
N PHE A 316 -12.67 -17.46 6.47
CA PHE A 316 -12.81 -16.08 6.95
C PHE A 316 -12.53 -15.95 8.45
N ASP A 317 -13.17 -16.79 9.26
CA ASP A 317 -12.98 -16.74 10.72
C ASP A 317 -11.57 -17.18 11.13
N ASP A 318 -10.94 -18.08 10.40
CA ASP A 318 -9.56 -18.52 10.65
C ASP A 318 -8.56 -17.42 10.30
N LEU A 319 -8.78 -16.64 9.23
CA LEU A 319 -7.96 -15.47 8.90
C LEU A 319 -8.02 -14.42 10.02
N LEU A 320 -9.21 -14.13 10.54
CA LEU A 320 -9.39 -13.17 11.65
C LEU A 320 -8.69 -13.64 12.93
N LYS A 321 -8.84 -14.92 13.30
CA LYS A 321 -8.17 -15.52 14.46
C LYS A 321 -6.66 -15.53 14.29
N PHE A 322 -6.17 -15.90 13.10
CA PHE A 322 -4.75 -15.91 12.81
C PHE A 322 -4.15 -14.50 12.95
N TYR A 323 -4.76 -13.51 12.30
CA TYR A 323 -4.32 -12.12 12.42
C TYR A 323 -4.27 -11.65 13.88
N HIS A 324 -5.34 -11.83 14.65
CA HIS A 324 -5.43 -11.36 16.03
C HIS A 324 -4.42 -12.09 16.95
N SER A 325 -4.20 -13.38 16.72
CA SER A 325 -3.19 -14.17 17.45
C SER A 325 -1.77 -13.66 17.18
N GLU A 326 -1.40 -13.45 15.90
CA GLU A 326 -0.08 -12.93 15.53
C GLU A 326 0.13 -11.50 16.06
N LEU A 327 -0.90 -10.65 15.98
CA LEU A 327 -0.91 -9.31 16.56
C LEU A 327 -0.63 -9.35 18.08
N GLY A 328 -1.36 -10.19 18.81
CA GLY A 328 -1.20 -10.34 20.26
C GLY A 328 0.18 -10.85 20.65
N ASN A 329 0.72 -11.82 19.89
CA ASN A 329 2.07 -12.34 20.10
C ASN A 329 3.13 -11.25 19.88
N ALA A 330 3.02 -10.47 18.83
CA ALA A 330 3.97 -9.39 18.54
C ALA A 330 3.87 -8.25 19.58
N ILE A 331 2.67 -7.86 20.03
CA ILE A 331 2.47 -6.87 21.11
C ILE A 331 3.18 -7.34 22.39
N LYS A 332 3.05 -8.61 22.78
CA LYS A 332 3.74 -9.20 23.94
C LYS A 332 5.26 -9.16 23.81
N LEU A 333 5.80 -9.51 22.65
CA LEU A 333 7.23 -9.44 22.37
C LEU A 333 7.77 -8.01 22.54
N LEU A 334 6.95 -7.01 22.24
CA LEU A 334 7.30 -5.60 22.37
C LEU A 334 7.08 -5.05 23.78
N GLY A 335 6.61 -5.87 24.73
CA GLY A 335 6.49 -5.53 26.15
C GLY A 335 5.20 -4.79 26.52
N SER A 336 4.15 -4.90 25.72
CA SER A 336 2.81 -4.39 26.00
C SER A 336 1.80 -5.52 26.20
N ASP A 337 0.62 -5.20 26.76
CA ASP A 337 -0.44 -6.15 27.04
C ASP A 337 -1.52 -6.13 25.94
N PRO A 338 -1.62 -7.18 25.08
CA PRO A 338 -2.60 -7.20 24.01
C PRO A 338 -4.05 -7.25 24.52
N GLU A 339 -4.32 -7.88 25.67
CA GLU A 339 -5.67 -7.94 26.21
C GLU A 339 -6.17 -6.57 26.70
N LYS A 340 -5.24 -5.70 27.09
CA LYS A 340 -5.54 -4.31 27.41
C LYS A 340 -5.68 -3.43 26.17
N LEU A 341 -4.84 -3.64 25.16
CA LEU A 341 -4.77 -2.76 23.99
C LEU A 341 -5.82 -3.08 22.94
N TYR A 342 -6.01 -4.37 22.63
CA TYR A 342 -6.92 -4.80 21.57
C TYR A 342 -7.47 -6.22 21.81
N PRO A 343 -8.32 -6.43 22.85
CA PRO A 343 -8.92 -7.72 23.15
C PRO A 343 -9.82 -8.20 22.02
N TRP A 344 -10.03 -9.52 21.93
CA TRP A 344 -10.80 -10.16 20.86
C TRP A 344 -12.19 -9.56 20.65
N ASP A 345 -12.94 -9.30 21.71
CA ASP A 345 -14.30 -8.76 21.61
C ASP A 345 -14.32 -7.35 21.00
N LEU A 346 -13.32 -6.51 21.34
CA LEU A 346 -13.17 -5.18 20.74
C LEU A 346 -12.77 -5.27 19.26
N PHE A 347 -11.85 -6.18 18.92
CA PHE A 347 -11.48 -6.46 17.56
C PHE A 347 -12.69 -6.89 16.71
N MET A 348 -13.48 -7.86 17.18
CA MET A 348 -14.66 -8.34 16.46
C MET A 348 -15.76 -7.28 16.35
N LYS A 349 -15.88 -6.39 17.33
CA LYS A 349 -16.76 -5.22 17.23
C LYS A 349 -16.31 -4.30 16.09
N GLU A 350 -15.01 -3.99 16.00
CA GLU A 350 -14.48 -3.17 14.91
C GLU A 350 -14.58 -3.88 13.56
N VAL A 351 -14.39 -5.19 13.49
CA VAL A 351 -14.67 -5.99 12.29
C VAL A 351 -16.10 -5.76 11.83
N GLN A 352 -17.09 -5.86 12.72
CA GLN A 352 -18.49 -5.65 12.36
C GLN A 352 -18.79 -4.21 11.89
N GLU A 353 -18.15 -3.21 12.48
CA GLU A 353 -18.40 -1.79 12.19
C GLU A 353 -17.63 -1.27 10.98
N GLN A 354 -16.43 -1.79 10.70
CA GLN A 354 -15.45 -1.16 9.82
C GLN A 354 -15.08 -1.97 8.57
N PHE A 355 -15.55 -3.22 8.46
CA PHE A 355 -15.23 -4.07 7.29
C PHE A 355 -15.77 -3.51 5.96
N VAL A 356 -16.72 -2.59 6.01
CA VAL A 356 -17.20 -1.82 4.86
C VAL A 356 -16.08 -1.06 4.15
N TYR A 357 -14.99 -0.68 4.85
CA TYR A 357 -13.81 -0.05 4.24
C TYR A 357 -13.22 -0.94 3.15
N GLY A 358 -13.01 -2.22 3.46
CA GLY A 358 -12.50 -3.19 2.49
C GLY A 358 -13.46 -3.45 1.33
N VAL A 359 -14.76 -3.35 1.55
CA VAL A 359 -15.73 -3.40 0.43
C VAL A 359 -15.42 -2.28 -0.55
N VAL A 360 -15.36 -1.02 -0.09
CA VAL A 360 -15.13 0.14 -0.96
C VAL A 360 -13.78 0.05 -1.68
N GLY A 361 -12.69 -0.23 -0.95
CA GLY A 361 -11.36 -0.36 -1.53
C GLY A 361 -11.28 -1.48 -2.59
N SER A 362 -11.90 -2.63 -2.32
CA SER A 362 -11.89 -3.76 -3.27
C SER A 362 -12.71 -3.49 -4.54
N LEU A 363 -13.76 -2.67 -4.45
CA LEU A 363 -14.55 -2.27 -5.62
C LEU A 363 -13.77 -1.39 -6.59
N ASP A 364 -12.78 -0.65 -6.09
CA ASP A 364 -11.86 0.12 -6.93
C ASP A 364 -10.68 -0.75 -7.42
N ALA A 365 -10.13 -1.61 -6.56
CA ALA A 365 -8.94 -2.40 -6.87
C ALA A 365 -9.20 -3.58 -7.84
N ILE A 366 -10.30 -4.33 -7.66
CA ILE A 366 -10.56 -5.55 -8.45
C ILE A 366 -10.69 -5.25 -9.96
N PRO A 367 -11.44 -4.24 -10.43
CA PRO A 367 -11.48 -3.91 -11.85
C PRO A 367 -10.09 -3.59 -12.42
N LEU A 368 -9.25 -2.87 -11.68
CA LEU A 368 -7.87 -2.57 -12.09
C LEU A 368 -6.99 -3.84 -12.16
N CYS A 369 -7.19 -4.79 -11.23
CA CYS A 369 -6.51 -6.09 -11.28
C CYS A 369 -6.87 -6.92 -12.52
N LEU A 370 -8.12 -6.82 -12.97
CA LEU A 370 -8.66 -7.63 -14.06
C LEU A 370 -8.37 -7.03 -15.44
N MET A 371 -7.91 -5.78 -15.52
CA MET A 371 -7.52 -5.17 -16.79
C MET A 371 -6.35 -5.90 -17.43
N GLU A 372 -6.44 -6.14 -18.74
CA GLU A 372 -5.32 -6.65 -19.51
C GLU A 372 -4.18 -5.59 -19.60
N VAL A 373 -2.94 -6.06 -19.78
CA VAL A 373 -1.78 -5.15 -19.90
C VAL A 373 -1.95 -4.15 -21.04
N SER A 374 -2.62 -4.57 -22.14
CA SER A 374 -2.93 -3.71 -23.29
C SER A 374 -3.91 -2.58 -22.96
N GLU A 375 -4.79 -2.78 -21.99
CA GLU A 375 -5.82 -1.84 -21.53
C GLU A 375 -5.31 -0.91 -20.45
N SER A 376 -4.22 -1.29 -19.76
CA SER A 376 -3.65 -0.46 -18.70
C SER A 376 -3.01 0.81 -19.26
N PHE A 377 -3.24 1.92 -18.59
CA PHE A 377 -2.67 3.21 -18.96
C PHE A 377 -1.22 3.36 -18.46
N THR A 378 -0.47 4.27 -19.10
CA THR A 378 0.86 4.69 -18.66
C THR A 378 0.79 6.13 -18.19
N LEU A 379 1.46 6.44 -17.09
CA LEU A 379 1.48 7.79 -16.52
C LEU A 379 2.03 8.87 -17.47
N GLU A 380 2.96 8.50 -18.36
CA GLU A 380 3.67 9.48 -19.20
C GLU A 380 2.78 10.19 -20.19
N ASN A 381 1.69 9.56 -20.65
CA ASN A 381 0.81 10.09 -21.70
C ASN A 381 -0.66 10.16 -21.30
N ILE A 382 -0.92 10.18 -20.00
CA ILE A 382 -2.29 10.12 -19.48
C ILE A 382 -3.01 11.48 -19.62
N VAL A 383 -2.25 12.56 -19.55
CA VAL A 383 -2.76 13.94 -19.69
C VAL A 383 -1.88 14.68 -20.69
N GLU A 384 -2.50 15.32 -21.68
CA GLU A 384 -1.81 16.26 -22.56
C GLU A 384 -1.75 17.65 -21.92
N GLY A 385 -0.54 18.26 -21.92
CA GLY A 385 -0.32 19.60 -21.36
C GLY A 385 -0.11 19.65 -19.84
N ASP A 386 -0.20 20.85 -19.26
CA ASP A 386 0.21 21.13 -17.90
C ASP A 386 -0.96 21.35 -16.93
N GLU A 387 -2.20 21.38 -17.45
CA GLU A 387 -3.40 21.62 -16.63
C GLU A 387 -4.03 20.31 -16.16
N ALA A 388 -4.64 20.37 -14.96
CA ALA A 388 -5.41 19.24 -14.45
C ALA A 388 -6.67 19.03 -15.28
N ILE A 389 -7.00 17.77 -15.54
CA ILE A 389 -8.29 17.36 -16.08
C ILE A 389 -9.02 16.49 -15.07
N ASN A 390 -10.28 16.14 -15.34
CA ASN A 390 -11.00 15.26 -14.43
C ASN A 390 -10.39 13.85 -14.47
N MET A 391 -10.10 13.28 -13.30
CA MET A 391 -9.54 11.92 -13.21
C MET A 391 -10.41 10.88 -13.93
N SER A 392 -11.73 11.06 -13.92
CA SER A 392 -12.64 10.17 -14.64
C SER A 392 -12.45 10.20 -16.17
N ASP A 393 -11.95 11.29 -16.73
CA ASP A 393 -11.74 11.38 -18.17
C ASP A 393 -10.44 10.67 -18.62
N VAL A 394 -9.54 10.48 -17.67
CA VAL A 394 -8.24 9.80 -17.87
C VAL A 394 -8.36 8.30 -17.76
N VAL A 395 -9.10 7.83 -16.76
CA VAL A 395 -9.19 6.40 -16.45
C VAL A 395 -10.41 5.79 -17.15
N THR A 396 -10.15 4.97 -18.16
CA THR A 396 -11.18 4.14 -18.79
C THR A 396 -11.21 2.78 -18.10
N ILE A 397 -12.36 2.42 -17.53
CA ILE A 397 -12.58 1.10 -16.92
C ILE A 397 -13.43 0.29 -17.89
N PRO A 398 -12.89 -0.76 -18.53
CA PRO A 398 -13.66 -1.63 -19.40
C PRO A 398 -14.69 -2.43 -18.59
N CYS A 399 -15.79 -2.83 -19.23
CA CYS A 399 -16.69 -3.80 -18.66
C CYS A 399 -15.95 -5.13 -18.46
N ILE A 400 -16.20 -5.80 -17.32
CA ILE A 400 -15.65 -7.12 -17.05
C ILE A 400 -16.40 -8.16 -17.89
N GLU A 401 -15.77 -8.67 -18.95
CA GLU A 401 -16.40 -9.58 -19.92
C GLU A 401 -16.49 -11.02 -19.40
N THR A 402 -15.49 -11.46 -18.60
CA THR A 402 -15.44 -12.84 -18.11
C THR A 402 -16.39 -13.08 -16.93
N THR A 403 -17.06 -14.22 -16.91
CA THR A 403 -17.91 -14.65 -15.78
C THR A 403 -17.11 -14.68 -14.47
N SER A 404 -15.90 -15.24 -14.49
CA SER A 404 -15.04 -15.30 -13.29
C SER A 404 -14.68 -13.92 -12.74
N GLY A 405 -14.41 -12.95 -13.62
CA GLY A 405 -14.13 -11.57 -13.21
C GLY A 405 -15.36 -10.89 -12.62
N ARG A 406 -16.53 -11.02 -13.28
CA ARG A 406 -17.80 -10.49 -12.73
C ARG A 406 -18.15 -11.14 -11.40
N GLN A 407 -18.00 -12.45 -11.27
CA GLN A 407 -18.20 -13.15 -9.99
C GLN A 407 -17.25 -12.64 -8.93
N ARG A 408 -15.95 -12.48 -9.23
CA ARG A 408 -14.97 -11.99 -8.25
C ARG A 408 -15.39 -10.66 -7.60
N ILE A 409 -15.90 -9.71 -8.39
CA ILE A 409 -16.33 -8.41 -7.85
C ILE A 409 -17.71 -8.48 -7.18
N ALA A 410 -18.68 -9.18 -7.79
CA ALA A 410 -20.02 -9.34 -7.23
C ALA A 410 -20.01 -10.11 -5.89
N ASP A 411 -19.14 -11.11 -5.75
CA ASP A 411 -18.92 -11.93 -4.56
C ASP A 411 -18.43 -11.13 -3.35
N VAL A 412 -17.81 -9.97 -3.55
CA VAL A 412 -17.48 -9.05 -2.45
C VAL A 412 -18.77 -8.52 -1.82
N ILE A 413 -19.69 -8.04 -2.65
CA ILE A 413 -20.97 -7.50 -2.20
C ILE A 413 -21.83 -8.59 -1.56
N VAL A 414 -21.90 -9.76 -2.19
CA VAL A 414 -22.67 -10.90 -1.67
C VAL A 414 -22.20 -11.26 -0.26
N HIS A 415 -20.90 -11.48 -0.08
CA HIS A 415 -20.34 -11.82 1.22
C HIS A 415 -20.51 -10.68 2.25
N ALA A 416 -20.35 -9.42 1.85
CA ALA A 416 -20.53 -8.28 2.76
C ALA A 416 -21.99 -8.15 3.24
N VAL A 417 -22.97 -8.40 2.37
CA VAL A 417 -24.40 -8.42 2.73
C VAL A 417 -24.74 -9.63 3.60
N GLU A 418 -24.17 -10.81 3.32
CA GLU A 418 -24.33 -12.01 4.17
C GLU A 418 -23.79 -11.79 5.59
N LYS A 419 -22.69 -11.09 5.74
CA LYS A 419 -22.05 -10.75 7.03
C LYS A 419 -22.65 -9.49 7.70
N GLY A 420 -23.49 -8.72 7.00
CA GLY A 420 -24.13 -7.52 7.52
C GLY A 420 -23.18 -6.31 7.61
N TYR A 421 -22.16 -6.24 6.76
CA TYR A 421 -21.22 -5.11 6.71
C TYR A 421 -21.73 -3.93 5.86
N ILE A 422 -22.64 -4.22 4.93
CA ILE A 422 -23.35 -3.24 4.12
C ILE A 422 -24.83 -3.55 4.01
#